data_6e06bb04d8fbef1e730bc7d439f55a25
#
_entry.id   6e06bb04d8fbef1e730bc7d439f55a25
#
_cell.length_a   1.000
_cell.length_b   1.000
_cell.length_c   1.000
_cell.angle_alpha   90.00
_cell.angle_beta   90.00
_cell.angle_gamma   90.00
#
_symmetry.space_group_name_H-M   'P 1'
#
loop_
_entity.id
_entity.type
_entity.pdbx_description
1 polymer ?
#
loop_
_entity_poly.entity_id
_entity_poly.type
_entity_poly.pdbx_seq_one_letter_code
_entity_poly.pdbx_strand_id
1 'polypeptide(L)'
;MNYIFKSIMMTLVLALVPFIGISAKKKAQQQSDRQYWCSLAYKMAQPVLENMAKGELQKNMQTEFSPSFDNRNRKVLYMECFGRLMAGVAPWLTLPDDATAEGKQRK
;
A
#
# COMPACT_ATOMS: atom_id res chain seq x y z
N MET A 1 -59.20 29.45 3.50
CA MET A 1 -58.77 28.16 4.10
C MET A 1 -57.69 27.44 3.29
N ASN A 2 -57.23 27.93 2.15
CA ASN A 2 -56.31 27.19 1.29
C ASN A 2 -54.84 27.65 1.30
N TYR A 3 -54.53 28.77 1.91
CA TYR A 3 -53.15 29.31 1.91
C TYR A 3 -52.30 28.73 3.06
N ILE A 4 -52.94 28.52 4.21
CA ILE A 4 -52.21 27.96 5.39
C ILE A 4 -51.84 26.49 5.14
N PHE A 5 -52.73 25.74 4.48
CA PHE A 5 -52.46 24.30 4.17
C PHE A 5 -51.35 24.14 3.10
N LYS A 6 -51.29 25.03 2.11
CA LYS A 6 -50.23 25.05 1.09
C LYS A 6 -48.89 25.46 1.67
N SER A 7 -48.87 26.39 2.63
CA SER A 7 -47.65 26.83 3.29
C SER A 7 -47.05 25.75 4.19
N ILE A 8 -47.88 24.97 4.89
CA ILE A 8 -47.43 23.86 5.76
C ILE A 8 -46.92 22.68 4.92
N MET A 9 -47.55 22.38 3.79
CA MET A 9 -47.07 21.34 2.88
C MET A 9 -45.73 21.73 2.22
N MET A 10 -45.52 22.99 1.89
CA MET A 10 -44.29 23.41 1.26
C MET A 10 -43.11 23.48 2.23
N THR A 11 -43.34 23.78 3.50
CA THR A 11 -42.30 23.73 4.55
C THR A 11 -41.93 22.30 4.95
N LEU A 12 -42.88 21.35 4.90
CA LEU A 12 -42.61 19.96 5.21
C LEU A 12 -41.75 19.25 4.13
N VAL A 13 -41.93 19.62 2.87
CA VAL A 13 -41.11 19.08 1.75
C VAL A 13 -39.67 19.61 1.75
N LEU A 14 -39.47 20.82 2.22
CA LEU A 14 -38.10 21.40 2.29
C LEU A 14 -37.26 20.84 3.44
N ALA A 15 -37.86 20.27 4.48
CA ALA A 15 -37.17 19.69 5.63
C ALA A 15 -36.64 18.26 5.40
N LEU A 16 -37.09 17.59 4.32
CA LEU A 16 -36.73 16.19 4.03
C LEU A 16 -35.57 16.01 3.05
N VAL A 17 -35.06 17.07 2.45
CA VAL A 17 -34.04 16.97 1.39
C VAL A 17 -32.58 16.93 1.86
N PRO A 18 -32.17 17.42 3.05
CA PRO A 18 -30.74 17.41 3.39
C PRO A 18 -30.20 16.09 3.99
N PHE A 19 -31.04 15.07 4.20
CA PHE A 19 -30.55 13.86 4.92
C PHE A 19 -30.05 12.71 4.03
N ILE A 20 -30.22 12.79 2.72
CA ILE A 20 -29.79 11.72 1.78
C ILE A 20 -28.36 11.91 1.27
N GLY A 21 -27.74 13.08 1.52
CA GLY A 21 -26.42 13.45 0.93
C GLY A 21 -25.19 13.06 1.74
N ILE A 22 -25.28 12.56 2.98
CA ILE A 22 -24.12 12.44 3.88
C ILE A 22 -23.60 11.00 4.01
N SER A 23 -24.35 10.00 3.56
CA SER A 23 -23.93 8.59 3.67
C SER A 23 -23.09 8.03 2.51
N ALA A 24 -22.89 8.80 1.44
CA ALA A 24 -22.18 8.30 0.24
C ALA A 24 -20.66 8.53 0.24
N LYS A 25 -20.08 9.18 1.26
CA LYS A 25 -18.66 9.60 1.25
C LYS A 25 -17.71 8.81 2.14
N LYS A 26 -18.08 7.63 2.66
CA LYS A 26 -17.14 6.78 3.44
C LYS A 26 -17.25 5.30 3.14
N LYS A 27 -17.15 4.91 1.89
CA LYS A 27 -16.46 3.66 1.54
C LYS A 27 -15.19 4.01 0.80
N ALA A 28 -14.26 4.68 1.47
CA ALA A 28 -12.85 4.45 1.19
C ALA A 28 -12.70 2.93 1.33
N GLN A 29 -12.44 2.24 0.23
CA GLN A 29 -12.28 0.81 0.18
C GLN A 29 -11.20 0.45 1.19
N GLN A 30 -11.59 -0.06 2.36
CA GLN A 30 -10.66 -0.49 3.38
C GLN A 30 -9.87 -1.63 2.76
N GLN A 31 -8.63 -1.34 2.42
CA GLN A 31 -7.69 -2.34 1.90
C GLN A 31 -7.65 -3.48 2.91
N SER A 32 -7.82 -4.73 2.47
CA SER A 32 -7.66 -5.87 3.37
C SER A 32 -6.23 -5.91 3.93
N ASP A 33 -6.06 -6.42 5.14
CA ASP A 33 -4.73 -6.53 5.77
C ASP A 33 -3.74 -7.26 4.87
N ARG A 34 -4.19 -8.31 4.17
CA ARG A 34 -3.36 -9.01 3.20
C ARG A 34 -2.91 -8.12 2.04
N GLN A 35 -3.80 -7.33 1.46
CA GLN A 35 -3.44 -6.39 0.39
C GLN A 35 -2.45 -5.33 0.87
N TYR A 36 -2.64 -4.84 2.08
CA TYR A 36 -1.71 -3.89 2.70
C TYR A 36 -0.30 -4.51 2.84
N TRP A 37 -0.21 -5.70 3.43
CA TRP A 37 1.07 -6.38 3.64
C TRP A 37 1.76 -6.78 2.33
N CYS A 38 1.02 -7.25 1.33
CA CYS A 38 1.57 -7.54 0.01
C CYS A 38 2.10 -6.29 -0.68
N SER A 39 1.36 -5.18 -0.60
CA SER A 39 1.81 -3.89 -1.16
C SER A 39 3.06 -3.36 -0.45
N LEU A 40 3.16 -3.54 0.85
CA LEU A 40 4.35 -3.16 1.63
C LEU A 40 5.55 -4.03 1.26
N ALA A 41 5.37 -5.36 1.21
CA ALA A 41 6.40 -6.29 0.80
C ALA A 41 6.94 -5.97 -0.61
N TYR A 42 6.04 -5.70 -1.56
CA TYR A 42 6.41 -5.28 -2.90
C TYR A 42 7.24 -3.99 -2.92
N LYS A 43 6.80 -2.96 -2.22
CA LYS A 43 7.53 -1.67 -2.13
C LYS A 43 8.94 -1.82 -1.54
N MET A 44 9.11 -2.76 -0.62
CA MET A 44 10.42 -3.03 -0.01
C MET A 44 11.30 -3.88 -0.94
N ALA A 45 10.72 -4.84 -1.63
CA ALA A 45 11.44 -5.80 -2.46
C ALA A 45 11.86 -5.21 -3.82
N GLN A 46 10.96 -4.48 -4.47
CA GLN A 46 11.15 -4.00 -5.84
C GLN A 46 12.48 -3.27 -6.05
N PRO A 47 12.85 -2.23 -5.27
CA PRO A 47 14.08 -1.49 -5.53
C PRO A 47 15.33 -2.35 -5.34
N VAL A 48 15.31 -3.31 -4.44
CA VAL A 48 16.45 -4.22 -4.22
C VAL A 48 16.57 -5.22 -5.37
N LEU A 49 15.45 -5.87 -5.75
CA LEU A 49 15.45 -6.89 -6.81
C LEU A 49 15.78 -6.29 -8.18
N GLU A 50 15.22 -5.13 -8.51
CA GLU A 50 15.52 -4.43 -9.77
C GLU A 50 16.99 -4.02 -9.86
N ASN A 51 17.56 -3.48 -8.79
CA ASN A 51 18.96 -3.09 -8.77
C ASN A 51 19.89 -4.31 -8.78
N MET A 52 19.50 -5.42 -8.14
CA MET A 52 20.24 -6.67 -8.24
C MET A 52 20.21 -7.23 -9.66
N ALA A 53 19.06 -7.24 -10.32
CA ALA A 53 18.92 -7.72 -11.70
C ALA A 53 19.78 -6.94 -12.70
N LYS A 54 19.97 -5.64 -12.44
CA LYS A 54 20.84 -4.73 -13.23
C LYS A 54 22.31 -4.74 -12.81
N GLY A 55 22.67 -5.42 -11.72
CA GLY A 55 24.03 -5.34 -11.14
C GLY A 55 24.37 -3.99 -10.53
N GLU A 56 23.37 -3.19 -10.19
CA GLU A 56 23.54 -1.79 -9.75
C GLU A 56 23.26 -1.58 -8.25
N LEU A 57 23.01 -2.64 -7.47
CA LEU A 57 22.62 -2.49 -6.07
C LEU A 57 23.66 -1.70 -5.26
N GLN A 58 24.94 -1.99 -5.43
CA GLN A 58 26.00 -1.31 -4.70
C GLN A 58 26.11 0.18 -5.06
N LYS A 59 25.82 0.52 -6.31
CA LYS A 59 25.86 1.90 -6.81
C LYS A 59 24.70 2.74 -6.29
N ASN A 60 23.51 2.15 -6.22
CA ASN A 60 22.26 2.87 -5.98
C ASN A 60 21.79 2.77 -4.52
N MET A 61 22.30 1.81 -3.74
CA MET A 61 21.93 1.65 -2.34
C MET A 61 22.75 2.60 -1.46
N GLN A 62 22.06 3.59 -0.88
CA GLN A 62 22.67 4.45 0.14
C GLN A 62 22.71 3.70 1.47
N THR A 63 23.86 3.69 2.11
CA THR A 63 24.07 3.04 3.41
C THR A 63 24.44 4.05 4.47
N GLU A 64 23.68 4.08 5.55
CA GLU A 64 24.00 4.85 6.74
C GLU A 64 24.69 3.95 7.76
N PHE A 65 25.69 4.50 8.44
CA PHE A 65 26.45 3.78 9.44
C PHE A 65 26.37 4.50 10.78
N SER A 66 26.36 3.71 11.86
CA SER A 66 26.54 4.27 13.20
C SER A 66 27.88 5.00 13.30
N PRO A 67 27.99 6.11 14.05
CA PRO A 67 29.26 6.77 14.34
C PRO A 67 30.31 5.84 14.97
N SER A 68 29.87 4.76 15.62
CA SER A 68 30.74 3.75 16.25
C SER A 68 31.04 2.55 15.33
N PHE A 69 30.74 2.64 14.04
CA PHE A 69 30.99 1.54 13.10
C PHE A 69 32.49 1.29 12.92
N ASP A 70 32.91 0.05 13.10
CA ASP A 70 34.29 -0.36 13.22
C ASP A 70 35.01 -0.65 11.89
N ASN A 71 34.56 -0.10 10.78
CA ASN A 71 35.12 -0.27 9.44
C ASN A 71 35.17 -1.70 8.89
N ARG A 72 34.35 -2.63 9.42
CA ARG A 72 34.17 -3.93 8.82
C ARG A 72 33.80 -3.82 7.34
N ASN A 73 34.03 -4.88 6.58
CA ASN A 73 33.77 -4.90 5.15
C ASN A 73 32.32 -4.48 4.83
N ARG A 74 32.15 -3.29 4.29
CA ARG A 74 30.85 -2.69 3.94
C ARG A 74 30.10 -3.49 2.88
N LYS A 75 30.79 -4.29 2.07
CA LYS A 75 30.16 -5.14 1.04
C LYS A 75 29.24 -6.20 1.64
N VAL A 76 29.44 -6.59 2.88
CA VAL A 76 28.54 -7.52 3.60
C VAL A 76 27.11 -6.99 3.69
N LEU A 77 26.93 -5.66 3.77
CA LEU A 77 25.61 -5.04 3.86
C LEU A 77 24.72 -5.31 2.64
N TYR A 78 25.31 -5.33 1.45
CA TYR A 78 24.55 -5.61 0.22
C TYR A 78 24.11 -7.06 0.16
N MET A 79 24.98 -7.98 0.54
CA MET A 79 24.66 -9.40 0.63
C MET A 79 23.60 -9.66 1.73
N GLU A 80 23.75 -9.01 2.86
CA GLU A 80 22.82 -9.13 3.98
C GLU A 80 21.43 -8.56 3.61
N CYS A 81 21.38 -7.40 2.97
CA CYS A 81 20.13 -6.79 2.49
C CYS A 81 19.40 -7.74 1.54
N PHE A 82 20.07 -8.26 0.52
CA PHE A 82 19.48 -9.20 -0.42
C PHE A 82 19.08 -10.51 0.25
N GLY A 83 19.97 -11.11 1.04
CA GLY A 83 19.71 -12.39 1.70
C GLY A 83 18.53 -12.34 2.67
N ARG A 84 18.43 -11.28 3.49
CA ARG A 84 17.28 -11.09 4.40
C ARG A 84 15.99 -10.83 3.64
N LEU A 85 16.04 -10.03 2.58
CA LEU A 85 14.88 -9.80 1.73
C LEU A 85 14.40 -11.11 1.11
N MET A 86 15.28 -11.90 0.51
CA MET A 86 14.92 -13.18 -0.11
C MET A 86 14.36 -14.16 0.90
N ALA A 87 14.94 -14.26 2.09
CA ALA A 87 14.40 -15.10 3.16
C ALA A 87 12.95 -14.71 3.54
N GLY A 88 12.63 -13.42 3.50
CA GLY A 88 11.28 -12.93 3.80
C GLY A 88 10.28 -13.10 2.65
N VAL A 89 10.69 -12.85 1.41
CA VAL A 89 9.74 -12.80 0.27
C VAL A 89 9.67 -14.10 -0.53
N ALA A 90 10.66 -14.99 -0.45
CA ALA A 90 10.66 -16.23 -1.23
C ALA A 90 9.40 -17.08 -1.05
N PRO A 91 8.85 -17.29 0.16
CA PRO A 91 7.60 -18.03 0.32
C PRO A 91 6.41 -17.39 -0.42
N TRP A 92 6.39 -16.07 -0.52
CA TRP A 92 5.36 -15.35 -1.25
C TRP A 92 5.56 -15.45 -2.77
N LEU A 93 6.80 -15.32 -3.24
CA LEU A 93 7.13 -15.42 -4.67
C LEU A 93 6.93 -16.83 -5.23
N THR A 94 6.99 -17.87 -4.41
CA THR A 94 6.79 -19.27 -4.82
C THR A 94 5.33 -19.69 -4.86
N LEU A 95 4.38 -18.84 -4.48
CA LEU A 95 2.95 -19.13 -4.62
C LEU A 95 2.60 -19.34 -6.09
N PRO A 96 1.63 -20.23 -6.39
CA PRO A 96 1.16 -20.45 -7.75
C PRO A 96 0.73 -19.13 -8.45
N ASP A 97 0.99 -19.07 -9.73
CA ASP A 97 0.54 -17.96 -10.56
C ASP A 97 -1.00 -17.90 -10.59
N ASP A 98 -1.54 -16.71 -10.41
CA ASP A 98 -2.96 -16.46 -10.49
C ASP A 98 -3.26 -15.09 -11.14
N ALA A 99 -4.52 -14.85 -11.48
CA ALA A 99 -4.96 -13.62 -12.13
C ALA A 99 -5.31 -12.49 -11.15
N THR A 100 -5.11 -12.70 -9.86
CA THR A 100 -5.39 -11.70 -8.84
C THR A 100 -4.43 -10.51 -8.92
N ALA A 101 -4.78 -9.39 -8.28
CA ALA A 101 -3.87 -8.25 -8.15
C ALA A 101 -2.56 -8.65 -7.47
N GLU A 102 -2.63 -9.52 -6.44
CA GLU A 102 -1.47 -10.06 -5.75
C GLU A 102 -0.61 -10.94 -6.66
N GLY A 103 -1.23 -11.83 -7.45
CA GLY A 103 -0.51 -12.67 -8.41
C GLY A 103 0.22 -11.86 -9.47
N LYS A 104 -0.36 -10.74 -9.90
CA LYS A 104 0.30 -9.81 -10.83
C LYS A 104 1.48 -9.07 -10.23
N GLN A 105 1.47 -8.82 -8.93
CA GLN A 105 2.60 -8.17 -8.23
C GLN A 105 3.80 -9.12 -8.07
N ARG A 106 3.58 -10.44 -8.11
CA ARG A 106 4.65 -11.44 -8.00
C ARG A 106 5.44 -11.66 -9.29
N LYS A 107 4.89 -11.25 -10.43
CA LYS A 107 5.50 -11.34 -11.77
C LYS A 107 6.36 -10.15 -12.10
#